data_b02f6e0d320e4252af9991ab5cca3784
#
_entry.id   b02f6e0d320e4252af9991ab5cca3784
#
_cell.length_a   1.000
_cell.length_b   1.000
_cell.length_c   1.000
_cell.angle_alpha   90.00
_cell.angle_beta   90.00
_cell.angle_gamma   90.00
#
_symmetry.space_group_name_H-M   'P 1'
#
loop_
_entity.id
_entity.type
_entity.pdbx_description
1 polymer ?
#
loop_
_entity_poly.entity_id
_entity_poly.type
_entity_poly.pdbx_seq_one_letter_code
_entity_poly.pdbx_strand_id
1 'polypeptide(L)'
;MQYFIELSDEAKFTVKEILAYYAGVSISLKDRFEVELTKSIELLVKNPLHHQVRYRKVRIAFTEAFPYGIHFIVENEYIYILKILHTKRFFK
;
A
#
# COMPACT_ATOMS: atom_id res chain seq x y z
N MET A 1 5.14 -2.30 20.39
CA MET A 1 3.83 -2.90 20.12
C MET A 1 3.83 -3.58 18.77
N GLN A 2 3.25 -4.75 18.70
CA GLN A 2 3.21 -5.50 17.45
C GLN A 2 1.84 -5.38 16.80
N TYR A 3 1.84 -5.11 15.49
CA TYR A 3 0.61 -5.00 14.73
C TYR A 3 0.46 -6.18 13.79
N PHE A 4 -0.77 -6.59 13.58
CA PHE A 4 -1.12 -7.59 12.57
C PHE A 4 -1.68 -6.88 11.36
N ILE A 5 -1.37 -7.39 10.16
CA ILE A 5 -1.77 -6.73 8.94
C ILE A 5 -2.72 -7.61 8.15
N GLU A 6 -3.78 -6.99 7.61
CA GLU A 6 -4.72 -7.66 6.73
C GLU A 6 -4.99 -6.79 5.52
N LEU A 7 -5.06 -7.41 4.36
CA LEU A 7 -5.44 -6.73 3.13
C LEU A 7 -6.88 -7.08 2.79
N SER A 8 -7.64 -6.07 2.38
CA SER A 8 -8.98 -6.29 1.85
C SER A 8 -8.88 -7.07 0.54
N ASP A 9 -9.99 -7.67 0.13
CA ASP A 9 -10.04 -8.35 -1.17
C ASP A 9 -9.75 -7.38 -2.31
N GLU A 10 -10.24 -6.15 -2.19
CA GLU A 10 -9.97 -5.10 -3.18
C GLU A 10 -8.46 -4.83 -3.28
N ALA A 11 -7.78 -4.70 -2.13
CA ALA A 11 -6.35 -4.44 -2.12
C ALA A 11 -5.57 -5.61 -2.74
N LYS A 12 -5.95 -6.83 -2.40
CA LYS A 12 -5.30 -8.02 -2.97
C LYS A 12 -5.45 -8.07 -4.49
N PHE A 13 -6.65 -7.78 -4.97
CA PHE A 13 -6.92 -7.79 -6.40
C PHE A 13 -6.11 -6.72 -7.12
N THR A 14 -6.06 -5.51 -6.54
CA THR A 14 -5.31 -4.40 -7.13
C THR A 14 -3.82 -4.73 -7.21
N VAL A 15 -3.25 -5.35 -6.17
CA VAL A 15 -1.84 -5.74 -6.20
C VAL A 15 -1.58 -6.70 -7.38
N LYS A 16 -2.47 -7.68 -7.58
CA LYS A 16 -2.33 -8.61 -8.70
C LYS A 16 -2.38 -7.89 -10.04
N GLU A 17 -3.28 -6.92 -10.18
CA GLU A 17 -3.39 -6.15 -11.41
C GLU A 17 -2.13 -5.34 -11.68
N ILE A 18 -1.59 -4.70 -10.65
CA ILE A 18 -0.39 -3.89 -10.80
C ILE A 18 0.80 -4.77 -11.17
N LEU A 19 0.95 -5.91 -10.50
CA LEU A 19 2.03 -6.84 -10.82
C LEU A 19 1.94 -7.35 -12.26
N ALA A 20 0.72 -7.67 -12.71
CA ALA A 20 0.52 -8.12 -14.08
C ALA A 20 0.86 -7.03 -15.08
N TYR A 21 0.50 -5.78 -14.78
CA TYR A 21 0.80 -4.65 -15.64
C TYR A 21 2.31 -4.48 -15.79
N TYR A 22 3.05 -4.45 -14.68
CA TYR A 22 4.49 -4.27 -14.76
C TYR A 22 5.20 -5.48 -15.37
N ALA A 23 4.71 -6.69 -15.11
CA ALA A 23 5.26 -7.89 -15.76
C ALA A 23 5.12 -7.82 -17.28
N GLY A 24 4.05 -7.20 -17.77
CA GLY A 24 3.85 -6.99 -19.20
C GLY A 24 4.88 -6.03 -19.80
N VAL A 25 5.46 -5.15 -18.97
CA VAL A 25 6.51 -4.22 -19.41
C VAL A 25 7.87 -4.90 -19.29
N SER A 26 8.21 -5.39 -18.11
CA SER A 26 9.44 -6.17 -17.89
C SER A 26 9.37 -6.87 -16.54
N ILE A 27 9.96 -8.06 -16.46
CA ILE A 27 10.01 -8.82 -15.21
C ILE A 27 10.82 -8.05 -14.15
N SER A 28 11.88 -7.38 -14.58
CA SER A 28 12.69 -6.58 -13.67
C SER A 28 11.88 -5.47 -13.01
N LEU A 29 11.02 -4.82 -13.77
CA LEU A 29 10.18 -3.74 -13.24
C LEU A 29 9.14 -4.28 -12.27
N LYS A 30 8.55 -5.42 -12.58
CA LYS A 30 7.61 -6.09 -11.69
C LYS A 30 8.29 -6.44 -10.37
N ASP A 31 9.50 -6.99 -10.42
CA ASP A 31 10.24 -7.36 -9.22
C ASP A 31 10.57 -6.14 -8.36
N ARG A 32 10.94 -5.04 -8.98
CA ARG A 32 11.25 -3.80 -8.26
C ARG A 32 10.02 -3.25 -7.56
N PHE A 33 8.86 -3.30 -8.21
CA PHE A 33 7.62 -2.86 -7.57
C PHE A 33 7.29 -3.74 -6.37
N GLU A 34 7.44 -5.05 -6.53
CA GLU A 34 7.15 -6.01 -5.46
C GLU A 34 8.01 -5.74 -4.23
N VAL A 35 9.30 -5.50 -4.44
CA VAL A 35 10.24 -5.19 -3.36
C VAL A 35 9.82 -3.88 -2.67
N GLU A 36 9.50 -2.86 -3.45
CA GLU A 36 9.15 -1.56 -2.88
C GLU A 36 7.84 -1.63 -2.10
N LEU A 37 6.85 -2.35 -2.60
CA LEU A 37 5.58 -2.52 -1.91
C LEU A 37 5.80 -3.22 -0.57
N THR A 38 6.60 -4.28 -0.56
CA THR A 38 6.92 -5.01 0.65
C THR A 38 7.61 -4.10 1.67
N LYS A 39 8.58 -3.31 1.23
CA LYS A 39 9.26 -2.37 2.12
C LYS A 39 8.33 -1.32 2.68
N SER A 40 7.43 -0.80 1.84
CA SER A 40 6.47 0.21 2.28
C SER A 40 5.55 -0.34 3.36
N ILE A 41 5.12 -1.59 3.20
CA ILE A 41 4.26 -2.24 4.19
C ILE A 41 5.04 -2.51 5.47
N GLU A 42 6.29 -2.95 5.38
CA GLU A 42 7.12 -3.18 6.55
C GLU A 42 7.33 -1.90 7.37
N LEU A 43 7.57 -0.80 6.69
CA LEU A 43 7.76 0.49 7.36
C LEU A 43 6.48 0.95 8.04
N LEU A 44 5.37 0.80 7.37
CA LEU A 44 4.08 1.20 7.89
C LEU A 44 3.70 0.37 9.13
N VAL A 45 4.02 -0.92 9.14
CA VAL A 45 3.74 -1.80 10.28
C VAL A 45 4.56 -1.40 11.51
N LYS A 46 5.77 -0.91 11.31
CA LYS A 46 6.61 -0.51 12.42
C LYS A 46 6.05 0.70 13.16
N ASN A 47 5.45 1.63 12.44
CA ASN A 47 4.96 2.86 13.05
C ASN A 47 3.75 3.40 12.29
N PRO A 48 2.61 2.69 12.38
CA PRO A 48 1.45 3.04 11.56
C PRO A 48 0.84 4.39 11.93
N LEU A 49 0.96 4.81 13.18
CA LEU A 49 0.36 6.06 13.63
C LEU A 49 1.19 7.28 13.23
N HIS A 50 2.37 7.07 12.68
CA HIS A 50 3.21 8.14 12.15
C HIS A 50 2.56 8.79 10.92
N HIS A 51 1.78 8.01 10.16
CA HIS A 51 1.11 8.52 8.98
C HIS A 51 -0.13 9.31 9.37
N GLN A 52 -0.26 10.49 8.76
CA GLN A 52 -1.38 11.39 9.06
C GLN A 52 -2.71 10.83 8.56
N VAL A 53 -3.75 11.04 9.36
CA VAL A 53 -5.11 10.73 8.92
C VAL A 53 -5.48 11.70 7.80
N ARG A 54 -5.93 11.19 6.67
CA ARG A 54 -6.23 12.00 5.49
C ARG A 54 -7.72 12.23 5.29
N TYR A 55 -8.53 11.20 5.55
CA TYR A 55 -9.98 11.32 5.47
C TYR A 55 -10.58 10.25 6.36
N ARG A 56 -11.65 10.62 7.05
CA ARG A 56 -12.32 9.73 8.02
C ARG A 56 -11.29 9.19 8.99
N LYS A 57 -11.07 7.88 9.02
CA LYS A 57 -10.03 7.26 9.83
C LYS A 57 -8.85 6.80 8.97
N VAL A 58 -8.84 7.08 7.69
CA VAL A 58 -7.89 6.51 6.75
C VAL A 58 -6.60 7.29 6.71
N ARG A 59 -5.51 6.57 6.83
CA ARG A 59 -4.15 7.08 6.66
C ARG A 59 -3.62 6.58 5.33
N ILE A 60 -2.66 7.30 4.76
CA ILE A 60 -2.08 6.93 3.47
C ILE A 60 -0.57 6.88 3.60
N ALA A 61 0.01 5.73 3.24
CA ALA A 61 1.46 5.57 3.13
C ALA A 61 1.82 5.54 1.64
N PHE A 62 2.65 6.48 1.21
CA PHE A 62 3.03 6.56 -0.20
C PHE A 62 4.26 5.72 -0.47
N THR A 63 4.27 5.04 -1.62
CA THR A 63 5.48 4.38 -2.10
C THR A 63 6.43 5.45 -2.66
N GLU A 64 7.73 5.15 -2.72
CA GLU A 64 8.73 6.14 -3.11
C GLU A 64 8.88 6.27 -4.62
N ALA A 65 9.37 5.21 -5.28
CA ALA A 65 9.66 5.27 -6.71
C ALA A 65 8.44 5.00 -7.59
N PHE A 66 7.45 4.31 -7.07
CA PHE A 66 6.23 4.00 -7.79
C PHE A 66 5.09 4.87 -7.28
N PRO A 67 4.16 5.29 -8.15
CA PRO A 67 3.17 6.31 -7.78
C PRO A 67 1.91 5.72 -7.14
N TYR A 68 2.04 5.13 -5.96
CA TYR A 68 0.91 4.52 -5.27
C TYR A 68 0.78 4.99 -3.84
N GLY A 69 -0.47 5.03 -3.37
CA GLY A 69 -0.77 5.28 -1.97
C GLY A 69 -1.46 4.06 -1.37
N ILE A 70 -0.97 3.64 -0.23
CA ILE A 70 -1.54 2.51 0.53
C ILE A 70 -2.50 3.09 1.54
N HIS A 71 -3.79 2.90 1.32
CA HIS A 71 -4.84 3.42 2.20
C HIS A 71 -5.16 2.40 3.27
N PHE A 72 -5.02 2.80 4.53
CA PHE A 72 -5.19 1.86 5.64
C PHE A 72 -5.82 2.52 6.85
N ILE A 73 -6.43 1.69 7.70
CA ILE A 73 -6.91 2.12 9.00
C ILE A 73 -6.22 1.27 10.07
N VAL A 74 -6.15 1.83 11.28
CA VAL A 74 -5.58 1.12 12.42
C VAL A 74 -6.69 0.96 13.44
N GLU A 75 -6.97 -0.29 13.82
CA GLU A 75 -7.95 -0.59 14.85
C GLU A 75 -7.33 -1.58 15.83
N ASN A 76 -7.13 -1.14 17.07
CA ASN A 76 -6.49 -1.95 18.10
C ASN A 76 -5.11 -2.41 17.63
N GLU A 77 -4.91 -3.72 17.48
CA GLU A 77 -3.63 -4.28 17.05
C GLU A 77 -3.61 -4.57 15.56
N TYR A 78 -4.65 -4.19 14.82
CA TYR A 78 -4.77 -4.53 13.41
C TYR A 78 -4.60 -3.33 12.52
N ILE A 79 -3.89 -3.55 11.42
CA ILE A 79 -3.79 -2.60 10.32
C ILE A 79 -4.53 -3.22 9.16
N TYR A 80 -5.59 -2.55 8.70
CA TYR A 80 -6.38 -3.01 7.56
C TYR A 80 -6.02 -2.18 6.34
N ILE A 81 -5.38 -2.79 5.36
CA ILE A 81 -5.11 -2.13 4.10
C ILE A 81 -6.36 -2.25 3.25
N LEU A 82 -7.01 -1.11 3.02
CA LEU A 82 -8.31 -1.06 2.36
C LEU A 82 -8.18 -1.05 0.85
N LYS A 83 -7.23 -0.29 0.34
CA LYS A 83 -7.02 -0.17 -1.10
C LYS A 83 -5.66 0.42 -1.39
N ILE A 84 -5.17 0.21 -2.61
CA ILE A 84 -3.92 0.77 -3.11
C ILE A 84 -4.28 1.53 -4.37
N LEU A 85 -4.07 2.86 -4.35
CA LEU A 85 -4.51 3.73 -5.41
C LEU A 85 -3.34 4.43 -6.07
N HIS A 86 -3.43 4.59 -7.39
CA HIS A 86 -2.44 5.32 -8.16
C HIS A 86 -2.59 6.81 -7.84
N THR A 87 -1.50 7.44 -7.38
CA THR A 87 -1.55 8.82 -6.87
C THR A 87 -2.00 9.83 -7.91
N LYS A 88 -1.59 9.67 -9.16
CA LYS A 88 -1.95 10.61 -10.21
C LYS A 88 -3.41 10.55 -10.62
N ARG A 89 -4.09 9.44 -10.33
CA ARG A 89 -5.50 9.27 -10.70
C ARG A 89 -6.45 9.82 -9.66
N PHE A 90 -6.04 9.80 -8.39
CA PHE A 90 -6.92 10.13 -7.28
C PHE A 90 -6.57 11.41 -6.53
N PHE A 91 -5.40 11.98 -6.82
CA PHE A 91 -4.93 13.19 -6.12
C PHE A 91 -4.53 14.25 -7.14
N LYS A 92 -5.47 14.59 -7.98
CA LYS A 92 -5.24 15.65 -8.97
C LYS A 92 -5.25 17.02 -8.33
#